data_721c57d8d610d119a6a4929d711dce68
#
_entry.id   721c57d8d610d119a6a4929d711dce68
#
_cell.length_a   1.000
_cell.length_b   1.000
_cell.length_c   1.000
_cell.angle_alpha   90.00
_cell.angle_beta   90.00
_cell.angle_gamma   90.00
#
_symmetry.space_group_name_H-M   'P 1'
#
loop_
_entity.id
_entity.type
_entity.pdbx_description
1 polymer ?
#
loop_
_entity_poly.entity_id
_entity_poly.type
_entity_poly.pdbx_seq_one_letter_code
_entity_poly.pdbx_strand_id
1 'polypeptide(L)' 'MKKTQISFDVKLDKNKVPEKITWSAPDGGVLNEASKAVFLSVWNHNSQETKKIDLWTKDMPLDQMNVFFHQTLVSM' A
#
# COMPACT_ATOMS: atom_id res chain seq x y z
N MET A 1 23.13 -8.12 -13.25
CA MET A 1 22.29 -7.11 -12.59
C MET A 1 21.22 -7.79 -11.76
N LYS A 2 21.14 -7.45 -10.50
CA LYS A 2 20.07 -7.98 -9.64
C LYS A 2 18.81 -7.15 -9.81
N LYS A 3 17.68 -7.86 -9.85
CA LYS A 3 16.36 -7.21 -9.84
C LYS A 3 15.67 -7.56 -8.55
N THR A 4 14.95 -6.60 -8.00
CA THR A 4 14.09 -6.84 -6.85
C THR A 4 12.66 -6.48 -7.21
N GLN A 5 11.72 -7.06 -6.50
CA GLN A 5 10.31 -6.84 -6.77
C GLN A 5 9.58 -6.56 -5.46
N ILE A 6 8.73 -5.55 -5.51
CA ILE A 6 7.79 -5.26 -4.44
C ILE A 6 6.40 -5.51 -5.00
N SER A 7 5.61 -6.32 -4.31
CA SER A 7 4.29 -6.69 -4.80
C SER A 7 3.22 -6.45 -3.75
N PHE A 8 2.04 -6.06 -4.22
CA PHE A 8 0.86 -5.86 -3.40
C PHE A 8 -0.26 -6.72 -3.98
N ASP A 9 -0.85 -7.59 -3.15
CA ASP A 9 -1.97 -8.42 -3.55
C ASP A 9 -3.21 -7.92 -2.83
N VAL A 10 -4.22 -7.54 -3.60
CA VAL A 10 -5.47 -7.00 -3.06
C VAL A 10 -6.60 -7.94 -3.40
N LYS A 11 -7.21 -8.52 -2.38
CA LYS A 11 -8.40 -9.36 -2.56
C LYS A 11 -9.63 -8.49 -2.41
N LEU A 12 -10.47 -8.49 -3.44
CA LEU A 12 -11.71 -7.72 -3.44
C LEU A 12 -12.90 -8.61 -3.08
N ASP A 13 -13.90 -8.03 -2.45
CA ASP A 13 -15.16 -8.73 -2.25
C ASP A 13 -16.04 -8.62 -3.50
N LYS A 14 -17.26 -9.14 -3.43
CA LYS A 14 -18.18 -9.14 -4.57
C LYS A 14 -18.57 -7.74 -5.03
N ASN A 15 -18.41 -6.73 -4.18
CA ASN A 15 -18.69 -5.33 -4.50
C ASN A 15 -17.43 -4.57 -4.92
N LYS A 16 -16.31 -5.29 -5.14
CA LYS A 16 -15.01 -4.72 -5.51
C LYS A 16 -14.42 -3.81 -4.44
N VAL A 17 -14.76 -4.05 -3.18
CA VAL A 17 -14.18 -3.36 -2.04
C VAL A 17 -13.02 -4.18 -1.50
N PRO A 18 -11.88 -3.58 -1.18
CA PRO A 18 -10.75 -4.34 -0.63
C PRO A 18 -11.12 -5.05 0.66
N GLU A 19 -10.88 -6.34 0.68
CA GLU A 19 -11.18 -7.22 1.81
C GLU A 19 -9.91 -7.63 2.53
N LYS A 20 -8.83 -7.82 1.78
CA LYS A 20 -7.55 -8.24 2.31
C LYS A 20 -6.44 -7.69 1.44
N ILE A 21 -5.43 -7.11 2.07
CA ILE A 21 -4.23 -6.62 1.39
C ILE A 21 -3.03 -7.34 2.01
N THR A 22 -2.20 -7.95 1.16
CA THR A 22 -0.92 -8.52 1.58
C THR A 22 0.17 -7.96 0.70
N TRP A 23 1.38 -7.85 1.24
CA TRP A 23 2.47 -7.32 0.46
C TRP A 23 3.78 -8.05 0.75
N SER A 24 4.69 -7.97 -0.19
CA SER A 24 5.97 -8.63 -0.13
C SER A 24 7.07 -7.74 -0.69
N ALA A 25 8.17 -7.69 0.03
CA ALA A 25 9.39 -7.03 -0.41
C ALA A 25 10.55 -7.88 0.09
N PRO A 26 10.90 -8.98 -0.62
CA PRO A 26 11.85 -9.97 -0.11
C PRO A 26 13.20 -9.39 0.28
N ASP A 27 13.72 -8.43 -0.49
CA ASP A 27 15.00 -7.79 -0.17
C ASP A 27 14.93 -6.96 1.10
N GLY A 28 13.75 -6.54 1.51
CA GLY A 28 13.52 -5.84 2.77
C GLY A 28 13.08 -6.77 3.91
N GLY A 29 13.05 -8.07 3.67
CA GLY A 29 12.64 -9.05 4.68
C GLY A 29 11.15 -9.16 4.89
N VAL A 30 10.33 -8.67 3.97
CA VAL A 30 8.87 -8.70 4.09
C VAL A 30 8.31 -9.75 3.14
N LEU A 31 7.57 -10.72 3.68
CA LEU A 31 6.95 -11.79 2.90
C LEU A 31 5.48 -11.94 3.32
N ASN A 32 4.57 -11.70 2.39
CA ASN A 32 3.12 -11.92 2.56
C ASN A 32 2.57 -11.34 3.86
N GLU A 33 2.99 -10.13 4.21
CA GLU A 33 2.49 -9.47 5.40
C GLU A 33 1.12 -8.87 5.16
N ALA A 34 0.24 -9.00 6.15
CA ALA A 34 -1.09 -8.43 6.09
C ALA A 34 -1.03 -6.92 6.32
N SER A 35 -1.84 -6.21 5.57
CA SER A 35 -1.96 -4.77 5.67
C SER A 35 -3.42 -4.37 5.56
N LYS A 36 -3.81 -3.30 6.23
CA LYS A 36 -5.19 -2.78 6.13
C LYS A 36 -5.28 -1.52 5.30
N ALA A 37 -4.16 -0.87 5.03
CA ALA A 37 -4.13 0.33 4.21
C ALA A 37 -2.78 0.48 3.54
N VAL A 38 -2.77 1.07 2.36
CA VAL A 38 -1.56 1.31 1.57
C VAL A 38 -1.68 2.67 0.91
N PHE A 39 -0.64 3.49 1.06
CA PHE A 39 -0.47 4.71 0.27
C PHE A 39 0.76 4.54 -0.60
N LEU A 40 0.58 4.57 -1.91
CA LEU A 40 1.67 4.43 -2.86
C LEU A 40 1.73 5.67 -3.75
N SER A 41 2.90 6.30 -3.79
CA SER A 41 3.14 7.45 -4.66
C SER A 41 4.32 7.14 -5.56
N VAL A 42 4.14 7.34 -6.86
CA VAL A 42 5.18 7.06 -7.85
C VAL A 42 5.35 8.30 -8.72
N TRP A 43 6.59 8.79 -8.84
CA TRP A 43 6.91 9.86 -9.75
C TRP A 43 7.07 9.30 -11.16
N ASN A 44 6.21 9.72 -12.06
CA ASN A 44 6.29 9.29 -13.45
C ASN A 44 7.25 10.17 -14.22
N HIS A 45 8.33 9.59 -14.72
CA HIS A 45 9.37 10.32 -15.42
C HIS A 45 8.87 11.00 -16.70
N ASN A 46 8.06 10.28 -17.49
CA ASN A 46 7.64 10.79 -18.78
C ASN A 46 6.62 11.93 -18.68
N SER A 47 5.64 11.79 -17.79
CA SER A 47 4.59 12.79 -17.63
C SER A 47 4.94 13.87 -16.61
N GLN A 48 5.97 13.63 -15.79
CA GLN A 48 6.36 14.51 -14.69
C GLN A 48 5.20 14.74 -13.72
N GLU A 49 4.49 13.67 -13.41
CA GLU A 49 3.36 13.68 -12.50
C GLU A 49 3.52 12.60 -11.44
N THR A 50 2.93 12.83 -10.28
CA THR A 50 2.84 11.82 -9.25
C THR A 50 1.57 11.01 -9.45
N LYS A 51 1.74 9.69 -9.59
CA LYS A 51 0.62 8.76 -9.61
C LYS A 51 0.46 8.18 -8.21
N LYS A 52 -0.76 8.13 -7.73
CA LYS A 52 -1.06 7.70 -6.37
C LYS A 52 -2.09 6.58 -6.37
N ILE A 53 -1.87 5.63 -5.48
CA ILE A 53 -2.85 4.59 -5.20
C ILE A 53 -3.08 4.60 -3.70
N ASP A 54 -4.32 4.84 -3.30
CA ASP A 54 -4.73 4.84 -1.90
C ASP A 54 -5.75 3.72 -1.72
N LEU A 55 -5.40 2.72 -0.92
CA LEU A 55 -6.25 1.55 -0.67
C LEU A 55 -6.39 1.32 0.82
N TRP A 56 -7.58 0.93 1.24
CA TRP A 56 -7.80 0.47 2.62
C TRP A 56 -8.87 -0.61 2.60
N THR A 57 -8.75 -1.53 3.56
CA THR A 57 -9.76 -2.57 3.72
C THR A 57 -10.99 -2.00 4.42
N LYS A 58 -12.14 -2.66 4.20
CA LYS A 58 -13.40 -2.21 4.79
C LYS A 58 -13.43 -2.28 6.31
N ASP A 59 -12.52 -3.05 6.91
CA ASP A 59 -12.42 -3.18 8.37
C ASP A 59 -11.31 -2.32 8.98
N MET A 60 -10.74 -1.38 8.22
CA MET A 60 -9.72 -0.47 8.74
C MET A 60 -10.34 0.49 9.76
N PRO A 61 -9.93 0.45 11.04
CA PRO A 61 -10.49 1.37 12.03
C PRO A 61 -10.13 2.83 11.75
N LEU A 62 -11.06 3.74 11.99
CA LEU A 62 -10.85 5.15 11.72
C LEU A 62 -9.71 5.75 12.55
N ASP A 63 -9.63 5.37 13.83
CA ASP A 63 -8.55 5.86 14.69
C ASP A 63 -7.18 5.37 14.22
N GLN A 64 -7.09 4.14 13.73
CA GLN A 64 -5.83 3.63 13.16
C GLN A 64 -5.52 4.30 11.84
N MET A 65 -6.51 4.66 11.04
CA MET A 65 -6.30 5.41 9.81
C MET A 65 -5.67 6.77 10.10
N ASN A 66 -6.12 7.44 11.15
CA ASN A 66 -5.55 8.72 11.55
C ASN A 66 -4.08 8.58 11.96
N VAL A 67 -3.73 7.51 12.68
CA VAL A 67 -2.35 7.21 13.04
C VAL A 67 -1.51 6.98 11.79
N PHE A 68 -2.05 6.24 10.82
CA PHE A 68 -1.36 5.94 9.57
C PHE A 68 -1.08 7.23 8.78
N PHE A 69 -2.06 8.11 8.65
CA PHE A 69 -1.85 9.40 7.98
C PHE A 69 -0.76 10.21 8.66
N HIS A 70 -0.79 10.27 9.98
CA HIS A 70 0.20 11.02 10.73
C HIS A 70 1.62 10.45 10.52
N GLN A 71 1.78 9.14 10.68
CA GLN A 71 3.07 8.49 10.50
C GLN A 71 3.59 8.66 9.08
N THR A 72 2.72 8.60 8.09
CA THR A 72 3.10 8.79 6.70
C THR A 72 3.63 10.21 6.47
N LEU A 73 2.96 11.20 7.01
CA LEU A 73 3.38 12.60 6.86
C LEU A 73 4.74 12.87 7.52
N VAL A 74 4.95 12.34 8.72
CA VAL A 74 6.20 12.62 9.45
C VAL A 74 7.39 11.82 8.91
N SER A 75 7.15 10.76 8.14
CA SER A 75 8.24 9.96 7.57
C SER A 75 8.72 10.47 6.20
N MET A 76 8.05 11.44 5.65
CA MET A 76 8.44 11.98 4.34
C MET A 76 9.65 12.91 4.41
#